data_038d1233c50657cbe6cc9cc4c95fe71a
#
_entry.id   038d1233c50657cbe6cc9cc4c95fe71a
#
_cell.length_a   1.000
_cell.length_b   1.000
_cell.length_c   1.000
_cell.angle_alpha   90.00
_cell.angle_beta   90.00
_cell.angle_gamma   90.00
#
_symmetry.space_group_name_H-M   'P 1'
#
loop_
_entity.id
_entity.type
_entity.pdbx_description
1 polymer ?
#
loop_
_entity_poly.entity_id
_entity_poly.type
_entity_poly.pdbx_seq_one_letter_code
_entity_poly.pdbx_strand_id
1 'polypeptide(L)'
;MATPTNNSWLDIQADSDFTIHNIPFGIYCDAQVPHRACSAIGEYIIDLYELAVAACIDTNPSVLNTAHLNAFIALGKSHTAEVRTTIQNLLSITNTRLQNDASLKQKVFKKQNTVTMLMPVRVGDYTDFYSSIDHATN
;
A
#
# COMPACT_ATOMS: atom_id res chain seq x y z
N MET A 1 -29.78 1.07 8.79
CA MET A 1 -28.62 0.32 8.34
C MET A 1 -27.37 0.99 8.88
N ALA A 2 -26.57 0.32 9.65
CA ALA A 2 -25.31 0.88 10.08
C ALA A 2 -24.43 1.08 8.85
N THR A 3 -24.01 2.31 8.62
CA THR A 3 -22.93 2.61 7.70
C THR A 3 -21.75 1.71 8.09
N PRO A 4 -21.05 1.06 7.16
CA PRO A 4 -19.85 0.35 7.52
C PRO A 4 -18.93 1.37 8.18
N THR A 5 -18.81 1.24 9.49
CA THR A 5 -17.93 2.09 10.25
C THR A 5 -16.54 1.79 9.76
N ASN A 6 -15.90 2.80 9.21
CA ASN A 6 -14.47 2.79 8.97
C ASN A 6 -13.82 2.64 10.36
N ASN A 7 -13.52 1.40 10.74
CA ASN A 7 -12.97 1.06 12.05
C ASN A 7 -11.49 1.47 12.19
N SER A 8 -11.08 2.48 11.44
CA SER A 8 -9.74 3.05 11.51
C SER A 8 -9.68 4.22 12.49
N TRP A 9 -8.56 4.37 13.17
CA TRP A 9 -8.27 5.57 13.97
C TRP A 9 -7.90 6.78 13.09
N LEU A 10 -7.61 6.56 11.80
CA LEU A 10 -7.47 7.64 10.83
C LEU A 10 -8.84 8.14 10.38
N ASP A 11 -8.94 9.45 10.21
CA ASP A 11 -10.12 10.06 9.59
C ASP A 11 -10.07 9.82 8.08
N ILE A 12 -10.99 9.02 7.59
CA ILE A 12 -11.09 8.65 6.17
C ILE A 12 -12.44 9.13 5.66
N GLN A 13 -12.43 9.93 4.60
CA GLN A 13 -13.65 10.43 3.96
C GLN A 13 -14.54 9.26 3.52
N ALA A 14 -15.85 9.44 3.70
CA ALA A 14 -16.81 8.36 3.45
C ALA A 14 -16.86 7.88 1.99
N ASP A 15 -16.48 8.74 1.06
CA ASP A 15 -16.43 8.48 -0.38
C ASP A 15 -15.01 8.09 -0.88
N SER A 16 -14.07 7.88 0.03
CA SER A 16 -12.70 7.48 -0.34
C SER A 16 -12.66 6.06 -0.88
N ASP A 17 -11.97 5.87 -1.99
CA ASP A 17 -11.63 4.56 -2.53
C ASP A 17 -10.58 3.82 -1.67
N PHE A 18 -9.85 4.57 -0.83
CA PHE A 18 -8.76 4.06 0.00
C PHE A 18 -9.21 3.85 1.45
N THR A 19 -10.13 2.90 1.64
CA THR A 19 -10.60 2.51 2.97
C THR A 19 -9.66 1.49 3.62
N ILE A 20 -9.88 1.19 4.91
CA ILE A 20 -9.15 0.15 5.64
C ILE A 20 -9.31 -1.24 4.98
N HIS A 21 -10.34 -1.44 4.18
CA HIS A 21 -10.60 -2.70 3.49
C HIS A 21 -9.85 -2.84 2.17
N ASN A 22 -9.33 -1.73 1.61
CA ASN A 22 -8.67 -1.69 0.31
C ASN A 22 -7.18 -1.58 0.51
N ILE A 23 -6.37 -2.01 1.03
CA ILE A 23 -4.93 -1.79 1.20
C ILE A 23 -4.17 -2.15 -0.10
N PRO A 24 -4.13 -1.27 -1.11
CA PRO A 24 -3.42 -1.53 -2.35
C PRO A 24 -1.92 -1.37 -2.17
N PHE A 25 -1.12 -1.97 -3.04
CA PHE A 25 0.33 -1.81 -3.04
C PHE A 25 0.79 -1.01 -4.26
N GLY A 26 1.77 -0.16 -4.07
CA GLY A 26 2.32 0.69 -5.11
C GLY A 26 3.76 1.09 -4.84
N ILE A 27 4.30 1.92 -5.73
CA ILE A 27 5.62 2.54 -5.59
C ILE A 27 5.44 4.05 -5.66
N TYR A 28 6.08 4.77 -4.76
CA TYR A 28 6.09 6.23 -4.75
C TYR A 28 7.51 6.78 -4.73
N CYS A 29 7.62 8.05 -5.10
CA CYS A 29 8.81 8.86 -4.87
C CYS A 29 8.42 10.24 -4.34
N ASP A 30 9.36 10.88 -3.68
CA ASP A 30 9.30 12.29 -3.28
C ASP A 30 10.68 12.93 -3.31
N ALA A 31 10.83 14.15 -2.75
CA ALA A 31 12.10 14.87 -2.75
C ALA A 31 13.24 14.15 -2.01
N GLN A 32 12.92 13.28 -1.03
CA GLN A 32 13.90 12.55 -0.24
C GLN A 32 13.99 11.06 -0.59
N VAL A 33 12.96 10.51 -1.21
CA VAL A 33 12.83 9.08 -1.50
C VAL A 33 12.72 8.89 -3.01
N PRO A 34 13.75 8.32 -3.68
CA PRO A 34 13.72 8.11 -5.13
C PRO A 34 12.71 7.05 -5.56
N HIS A 35 12.47 6.05 -4.75
CA HIS A 35 11.44 5.02 -4.94
C HIS A 35 11.27 4.21 -3.66
N ARG A 36 10.04 3.80 -3.37
CA ARG A 36 9.74 2.96 -2.20
C ARG A 36 8.36 2.33 -2.31
N ALA A 37 8.23 1.11 -1.79
CA ALA A 37 6.94 0.44 -1.71
C ALA A 37 6.02 1.16 -0.72
N CYS A 38 4.76 1.29 -1.10
CA CYS A 38 3.74 1.95 -0.29
C CYS A 38 2.38 1.26 -0.40
N SER A 39 1.51 1.62 0.51
CA SER A 39 0.07 1.43 0.40
C SER A 39 -0.63 2.77 0.44
N ALA A 40 -1.95 2.78 0.41
CA ALA A 40 -2.75 4.00 0.49
C ALA A 40 -3.90 3.83 1.49
N ILE A 41 -4.21 4.90 2.22
CA ILE A 41 -5.32 4.98 3.16
C ILE A 41 -5.84 6.43 3.22
N GLY A 42 -7.11 6.64 2.88
CA GLY A 42 -7.67 7.99 2.81
C GLY A 42 -6.85 8.91 1.91
N GLU A 43 -6.40 10.02 2.45
CA GLU A 43 -5.57 11.00 1.75
C GLU A 43 -4.06 10.73 1.83
N TYR A 44 -3.65 9.62 2.46
CA TYR A 44 -2.26 9.31 2.75
C TYR A 44 -1.75 8.13 1.94
N ILE A 45 -0.44 8.12 1.68
CA ILE A 45 0.29 6.89 1.41
C ILE A 45 0.90 6.38 2.71
N ILE A 46 1.14 5.09 2.76
CA ILE A 46 1.78 4.39 3.88
C ILE A 46 3.12 3.86 3.38
N ASP A 47 4.22 4.33 3.96
CA ASP A 47 5.55 3.84 3.62
C ASP A 47 5.78 2.46 4.24
N LEU A 48 5.83 1.42 3.41
CA LEU A 48 5.98 0.05 3.87
C LEU A 48 7.40 -0.27 4.35
N TYR A 49 8.40 0.40 3.81
CA TYR A 49 9.79 0.26 4.27
C TYR A 49 9.93 0.73 5.72
N GLU A 50 9.39 1.89 6.05
CA GLU A 50 9.42 2.40 7.42
C GLU A 50 8.66 1.48 8.39
N LEU A 51 7.55 0.88 7.97
CA LEU A 51 6.85 -0.12 8.77
C LEU A 51 7.71 -1.37 9.02
N ALA A 52 8.43 -1.83 8.01
CA ALA A 52 9.30 -3.00 8.12
C ALA A 52 10.53 -2.71 9.00
N VAL A 53 11.15 -1.54 8.85
CA VAL A 53 12.27 -1.10 9.70
C VAL A 53 11.85 -1.02 11.18
N ALA A 54 10.63 -0.55 11.44
CA ALA A 54 10.06 -0.49 12.79
C ALA A 54 9.53 -1.85 13.28
N ALA A 55 9.70 -2.92 12.51
CA ALA A 55 9.16 -4.26 12.79
C ALA A 55 7.64 -4.29 13.03
N CYS A 56 6.92 -3.38 12.37
CA CYS A 56 5.45 -3.37 12.36
C CYS A 56 4.88 -4.38 11.39
N ILE A 57 5.62 -4.72 10.34
CA ILE A 57 5.31 -5.80 9.40
C ILE A 57 6.52 -6.73 9.32
N ASP A 58 6.27 -8.03 9.15
CA ASP A 58 7.33 -9.05 9.04
C ASP A 58 7.73 -9.24 7.58
N THR A 59 8.50 -8.29 7.09
CA THR A 59 9.02 -8.31 5.72
C THR A 59 10.44 -7.73 5.73
N ASN A 60 11.34 -8.36 4.97
CA ASN A 60 12.69 -7.81 4.81
C ASN A 60 12.60 -6.41 4.18
N PRO A 61 13.06 -5.36 4.87
CA PRO A 61 12.97 -3.99 4.35
C PRO A 61 13.60 -3.81 2.97
N SER A 62 14.61 -4.59 2.62
CA SER A 62 15.29 -4.45 1.33
C SER A 62 14.38 -4.66 0.12
N VAL A 63 13.37 -5.53 0.21
CA VAL A 63 12.42 -5.77 -0.89
C VAL A 63 11.39 -4.64 -1.03
N LEU A 64 11.32 -3.74 -0.06
CA LEU A 64 10.40 -2.60 -0.03
C LEU A 64 11.09 -1.28 -0.39
N ASN A 65 12.41 -1.28 -0.50
CA ASN A 65 13.21 -0.12 -0.89
C ASN A 65 13.76 -0.32 -2.32
N THR A 66 12.87 -0.58 -3.24
CA THR A 66 13.15 -0.90 -4.65
C THR A 66 12.26 -0.09 -5.59
N ALA A 67 12.68 0.00 -6.85
CA ALA A 67 11.92 0.72 -7.88
C ALA A 67 10.61 0.02 -8.29
N HIS A 68 10.47 -1.27 -7.96
CA HIS A 68 9.32 -2.08 -8.36
C HIS A 68 8.94 -3.07 -7.27
N LEU A 69 7.68 -3.50 -7.27
CA LEU A 69 7.15 -4.49 -6.31
C LEU A 69 7.52 -5.94 -6.64
N ASN A 70 8.25 -6.20 -7.72
CA ASN A 70 8.51 -7.56 -8.20
C ASN A 70 9.09 -8.48 -7.13
N ALA A 71 10.09 -8.02 -6.37
CA ALA A 71 10.69 -8.81 -5.29
C ALA A 71 9.70 -9.05 -4.13
N PHE A 72 8.86 -8.07 -3.80
CA PHE A 72 7.81 -8.20 -2.80
C PHE A 72 6.74 -9.21 -3.25
N ILE A 73 6.28 -9.12 -4.49
CA ILE A 73 5.31 -10.05 -5.07
C ILE A 73 5.88 -11.47 -5.11
N ALA A 74 7.17 -11.63 -5.38
CA ALA A 74 7.85 -12.92 -5.43
C ALA A 74 7.89 -13.64 -4.07
N LEU A 75 7.64 -12.94 -2.94
CA LEU A 75 7.49 -13.57 -1.63
C LEU A 75 6.23 -14.45 -1.53
N GLY A 76 5.31 -14.31 -2.48
CA GLY A 76 4.13 -15.14 -2.61
C GLY A 76 2.86 -14.51 -2.06
N LYS A 77 1.73 -15.04 -2.53
CA LYS A 77 0.39 -14.53 -2.19
C LYS A 77 0.09 -14.61 -0.69
N SER A 78 0.53 -15.66 -0.02
CA SER A 78 0.33 -15.83 1.42
C SER A 78 1.01 -14.70 2.19
N HIS A 79 2.26 -14.38 1.86
CA HIS A 79 3.02 -13.32 2.51
C HIS A 79 2.40 -11.93 2.27
N THR A 80 2.06 -11.61 1.03
CA THR A 80 1.46 -10.31 0.70
C THR A 80 0.08 -10.12 1.33
N ALA A 81 -0.71 -11.20 1.44
CA ALA A 81 -1.98 -11.19 2.14
C ALA A 81 -1.80 -10.95 3.65
N GLU A 82 -0.78 -11.56 4.25
CA GLU A 82 -0.44 -11.36 5.67
C GLU A 82 -0.01 -9.92 5.94
N VAL A 83 0.81 -9.34 5.09
CA VAL A 83 1.19 -7.92 5.18
C VAL A 83 -0.05 -7.03 5.12
N ARG A 84 -0.98 -7.28 4.21
CA ARG A 84 -2.24 -6.52 4.12
C ARG A 84 -3.04 -6.62 5.42
N THR A 85 -3.22 -7.81 5.94
CA THR A 85 -3.94 -8.02 7.20
C THR A 85 -3.26 -7.31 8.38
N THR A 86 -1.94 -7.34 8.43
CA THR A 86 -1.16 -6.66 9.46
C THR A 86 -1.35 -5.14 9.38
N ILE A 87 -1.33 -4.56 8.18
CA ILE A 87 -1.59 -3.13 7.98
C ILE A 87 -3.02 -2.77 8.42
N GLN A 88 -4.01 -3.57 8.05
CA GLN A 88 -5.40 -3.37 8.51
C GLN A 88 -5.49 -3.36 10.04
N ASN A 89 -4.80 -4.27 10.70
CA ASN A 89 -4.75 -4.34 12.16
C ASN A 89 -4.07 -3.11 12.77
N LEU A 90 -2.96 -2.64 12.19
CA LEU A 90 -2.27 -1.42 12.65
C LEU A 90 -3.14 -0.18 12.52
N LEU A 91 -4.02 -0.14 11.54
CA LEU A 91 -4.92 0.99 11.29
C LEU A 91 -6.24 0.88 12.06
N SER A 92 -6.53 -0.25 12.67
CA SER A 92 -7.75 -0.46 13.45
C SER A 92 -7.82 0.48 14.64
N ILE A 93 -9.02 0.98 14.92
CA ILE A 93 -9.26 1.90 16.05
C ILE A 93 -8.84 1.31 17.41
N THR A 94 -8.79 0.00 17.54
CA THR A 94 -8.36 -0.70 18.76
C THR A 94 -6.86 -0.90 18.88
N ASN A 95 -6.09 -0.63 17.81
CA ASN A 95 -4.65 -0.82 17.81
C ASN A 95 -3.94 0.51 18.12
N THR A 96 -3.12 0.51 19.16
CA THR A 96 -2.45 1.73 19.63
C THR A 96 -0.99 1.84 19.21
N ARG A 97 -0.39 0.80 18.63
CA ARG A 97 1.04 0.77 18.33
C ARG A 97 1.49 1.93 17.43
N LEU A 98 0.85 2.04 16.26
CA LEU A 98 1.16 3.12 15.31
C LEU A 98 0.44 4.41 15.70
N GLN A 99 -0.79 4.29 16.19
CA GLN A 99 -1.61 5.43 16.59
C GLN A 99 -0.92 6.32 17.63
N ASN A 100 -0.25 5.73 18.61
CA ASN A 100 0.38 6.45 19.71
C ASN A 100 1.86 6.79 19.49
N ASP A 101 2.44 6.39 18.35
CA ASP A 101 3.85 6.68 18.01
C ASP A 101 3.94 7.85 17.02
N ALA A 102 4.03 9.07 17.54
CA ALA A 102 4.07 10.29 16.72
C ALA A 102 5.30 10.33 15.78
N SER A 103 6.46 9.86 16.24
CA SER A 103 7.68 9.83 15.44
C SER A 103 7.57 8.86 14.28
N LEU A 104 7.04 7.66 14.53
CA LEU A 104 6.84 6.65 13.50
C LEU A 104 5.76 7.10 12.50
N LYS A 105 4.66 7.70 12.98
CA LYS A 105 3.62 8.23 12.09
C LYS A 105 4.16 9.24 11.09
N GLN A 106 5.06 10.13 11.48
CA GLN A 106 5.68 11.09 10.57
C GLN A 106 6.51 10.43 9.47
N LYS A 107 7.14 9.30 9.76
CA LYS A 107 7.91 8.53 8.76
C LYS A 107 7.02 7.73 7.83
N VAL A 108 5.95 7.16 8.36
CA VAL A 108 5.08 6.20 7.67
C VAL A 108 4.07 6.90 6.77
N PHE A 109 3.45 7.98 7.23
CA PHE A 109 2.36 8.65 6.50
C PHE A 109 2.85 9.89 5.76
N LYS A 110 2.52 9.96 4.47
CA LYS A 110 2.73 11.15 3.64
C LYS A 110 1.43 11.45 2.90
N LYS A 111 1.10 12.74 2.70
CA LYS A 111 -0.07 13.09 1.91
C LYS A 111 0.13 12.71 0.45
N GLN A 112 -0.90 12.13 -0.17
CA GLN A 112 -0.85 11.70 -1.57
C GLN A 112 -0.47 12.83 -2.52
N ASN A 113 -0.92 14.05 -2.25
CA ASN A 113 -0.61 15.23 -3.07
C ASN A 113 0.83 15.73 -2.95
N THR A 114 1.63 15.17 -2.06
CA THR A 114 3.06 15.52 -1.86
C THR A 114 4.02 14.50 -2.46
N VAL A 115 3.51 13.43 -3.03
CA VAL A 115 4.31 12.34 -3.61
C VAL A 115 3.91 12.11 -5.06
N THR A 116 4.77 11.42 -5.80
CA THR A 116 4.50 10.96 -7.17
C THR A 116 4.42 9.45 -7.19
N MET A 117 3.36 8.91 -7.76
CA MET A 117 3.23 7.46 -7.96
C MET A 117 3.99 7.03 -9.20
N LEU A 118 4.72 5.94 -9.08
CA LEU A 118 5.52 5.34 -10.16
C LEU A 118 4.87 4.05 -10.65
N MET A 119 5.32 3.55 -11.81
CA MET A 119 4.91 2.23 -12.29
C MET A 119 5.26 1.18 -11.23
N PRO A 120 4.28 0.43 -10.69
CA PRO A 120 4.51 -0.41 -9.52
C PRO A 120 5.26 -1.70 -9.82
N VAL A 121 5.23 -2.16 -11.06
CA VAL A 121 5.87 -3.41 -11.47
C VAL A 121 6.72 -3.21 -12.72
N ARG A 122 7.80 -3.98 -12.80
CA ARG A 122 8.55 -4.14 -14.04
C ARG A 122 7.92 -5.29 -14.81
N VAL A 123 7.31 -4.96 -15.94
CA VAL A 123 6.70 -5.94 -16.83
C VAL A 123 7.80 -6.59 -17.65
N GLY A 124 7.86 -7.93 -17.65
CA GLY A 124 8.72 -8.69 -18.54
C GLY A 124 8.02 -8.92 -19.88
N ASP A 125 7.78 -10.16 -20.21
CA ASP A 125 6.98 -10.52 -21.38
C ASP A 125 5.49 -10.45 -21.04
N TYR A 126 4.67 -10.22 -22.05
CA TYR A 126 3.23 -10.29 -21.90
C TYR A 126 2.60 -11.10 -23.03
N THR A 127 1.43 -11.65 -22.75
CA THR A 127 0.61 -12.34 -23.74
C THR A 127 -0.68 -11.56 -23.92
N ASP A 128 -1.05 -11.33 -25.15
CA ASP A 128 -2.31 -10.70 -25.50
C ASP A 128 -3.14 -11.64 -26.35
N PHE A 129 -4.47 -11.59 -26.19
CA PHE A 129 -5.40 -12.38 -26.99
C PHE A 129 -6.76 -11.69 -27.05
N TYR A 130 -7.48 -11.94 -28.13
CA TYR A 130 -8.82 -11.41 -28.30
C TYR A 130 -9.84 -12.31 -27.60
N SER A 131 -10.74 -11.69 -26.85
CA SER A 131 -11.81 -12.41 -26.13
C SER A 131 -13.06 -12.65 -26.99
N SER A 132 -13.17 -11.98 -28.17
CA SER A 132 -14.28 -12.11 -29.09
C SER A 132 -13.89 -11.78 -30.51
N ILE A 133 -14.69 -12.24 -31.50
CA ILE A 133 -14.52 -11.88 -32.92
C ILE A 133 -14.68 -10.37 -33.12
N ASP A 134 -15.62 -9.73 -32.43
CA ASP A 134 -15.84 -8.29 -32.53
C ASP A 134 -14.60 -7.51 -32.10
N HIS A 135 -13.95 -7.93 -31.02
CA HIS A 135 -12.68 -7.34 -30.58
C HIS A 135 -11.57 -7.54 -31.61
N ALA A 136 -11.50 -8.71 -32.26
CA ALA A 136 -10.49 -9.02 -33.24
C ALA A 136 -10.65 -8.27 -34.58
N THR A 137 -11.87 -7.83 -34.90
CA THR A 137 -12.20 -7.18 -36.18
C THR A 137 -12.18 -5.64 -36.09
N ASN A 138 -12.13 -5.08 -34.91
CA ASN A 138 -11.96 -3.65 -34.68
C ASN A 138 -10.47 -3.29 -34.56
#